data_1e9b4b767e9dd740c6edd09b602f966d
#
_entry.id   1e9b4b767e9dd740c6edd09b602f966d
#
_cell.length_a   1.000
_cell.length_b   1.000
_cell.length_c   1.000
_cell.angle_alpha   90.00
_cell.angle_beta   90.00
_cell.angle_gamma   90.00
#
_symmetry.space_group_name_H-M   'P 1'
#
loop_
_entity.id
_entity.type
_entity.pdbx_description
1 polymer ?
#
loop_
_entity_poly.entity_id
_entity_poly.type
_entity_poly.pdbx_seq_one_letter_code
_entity_poly.pdbx_strand_id
1 'polypeptide(L)'
;MKKRYLYVAALAALLNFSSCSNSFLDLNPDTAITANTFYKTAEHFDQALVASYTAFRSIAQTGIMMDEMRSDNSFYTFYSGDRGPYASTEVLALFLDSGDPISWIETRYKDNYTCIGRVNTILNRLESSEMTDSEKNAVKAEALFLRAYYYYDLVQHWGGVPLILEEVQNEADAFKAKSSAEEVYNQIITDLTEAITLGLPVPSKFPQSGRATMGAAKMLRAYAYMSQPDRNYPAAE
;
A
#
# COMPACT_ATOMS: atom_id res chain seq x y z
N MET A 1 59.10 21.33 -36.00
CA MET A 1 57.91 20.63 -36.53
C MET A 1 57.31 19.66 -35.49
N LYS A 2 58.07 18.85 -34.78
CA LYS A 2 57.53 17.82 -33.82
C LYS A 2 56.67 18.38 -32.68
N LYS A 3 56.95 19.59 -32.16
CA LYS A 3 56.15 20.18 -31.04
C LYS A 3 54.73 20.62 -31.45
N ARG A 4 54.50 21.01 -32.71
CA ARG A 4 53.18 21.41 -33.24
C ARG A 4 52.23 20.20 -33.33
N TYR A 5 52.74 19.04 -33.71
CA TYR A 5 51.90 17.81 -33.74
C TYR A 5 51.53 17.32 -32.36
N LEU A 6 52.36 17.59 -31.32
CA LEU A 6 52.09 17.23 -29.95
C LEU A 6 50.90 18.05 -29.38
N TYR A 7 50.84 19.34 -29.72
CA TYR A 7 49.72 20.20 -29.28
C TYR A 7 48.41 19.86 -30.00
N VAL A 8 48.45 19.50 -31.27
CA VAL A 8 47.28 19.06 -32.02
C VAL A 8 46.77 17.72 -31.50
N ALA A 9 47.67 16.79 -31.19
CA ALA A 9 47.28 15.50 -30.59
C ALA A 9 46.67 15.66 -29.15
N ALA A 10 47.25 16.57 -28.35
CA ALA A 10 46.70 16.87 -27.01
C ALA A 10 45.33 17.55 -27.08
N LEU A 11 45.12 18.46 -28.05
CA LEU A 11 43.85 19.12 -28.27
C LEU A 11 42.77 18.14 -28.76
N ALA A 12 43.13 17.22 -29.63
CA ALA A 12 42.24 16.16 -30.13
C ALA A 12 41.87 15.15 -29.04
N ALA A 13 42.77 14.86 -28.09
CA ALA A 13 42.48 14.01 -26.93
C ALA A 13 41.50 14.66 -25.94
N LEU A 14 41.59 15.99 -25.75
CA LEU A 14 40.69 16.74 -24.87
C LEU A 14 39.25 16.82 -25.40
N LEU A 15 39.03 16.75 -26.71
CA LEU A 15 37.71 16.80 -27.33
C LEU A 15 36.92 15.47 -27.19
N ASN A 16 37.56 14.37 -26.79
CA ASN A 16 36.89 13.09 -26.61
C ASN A 16 36.30 12.86 -25.19
N PHE A 17 36.56 13.76 -24.23
CA PHE A 17 36.06 13.61 -22.86
C PHE A 17 34.67 14.22 -22.61
N SER A 18 34.05 14.89 -23.59
CA SER A 18 32.77 15.54 -23.42
C SER A 18 31.54 14.73 -23.91
N SER A 19 31.72 13.44 -24.23
CA SER A 19 30.70 12.64 -24.94
C SER A 19 30.09 11.50 -24.10
N CYS A 20 29.75 11.74 -22.83
CA CYS A 20 28.85 10.83 -22.13
C CYS A 20 27.94 11.64 -21.22
N SER A 21 26.93 12.24 -21.77
CA SER A 21 25.74 12.60 -21.03
C SER A 21 24.93 11.33 -20.84
N ASN A 22 24.72 10.89 -19.59
CA ASN A 22 23.91 9.71 -19.28
C ASN A 22 22.47 9.83 -19.83
N SER A 23 22.00 11.03 -20.16
CA SER A 23 20.69 11.29 -20.75
C SER A 23 20.50 10.72 -22.17
N PHE A 24 21.59 10.42 -22.91
CA PHE A 24 21.51 9.82 -24.26
C PHE A 24 21.14 8.31 -24.19
N LEU A 25 21.40 7.66 -23.05
CA LEU A 25 21.10 6.22 -22.84
C LEU A 25 19.76 6.01 -22.11
N ASP A 26 19.15 7.05 -21.57
CA ASP A 26 17.80 7.02 -20.98
C ASP A 26 16.74 7.06 -22.09
N LEU A 27 16.74 6.05 -22.94
CA LEU A 27 15.68 5.81 -23.91
C LEU A 27 14.47 5.22 -23.17
N ASN A 28 13.61 6.07 -22.62
CA ASN A 28 12.27 5.64 -22.27
C ASN A 28 11.55 5.27 -23.57
N PRO A 29 11.07 4.03 -23.77
CA PRO A 29 10.29 3.70 -24.95
C PRO A 29 9.08 4.62 -25.01
N ASP A 30 8.90 5.37 -26.09
CA ASP A 30 7.78 6.31 -26.29
C ASP A 30 6.40 5.63 -26.20
N THR A 31 6.36 4.30 -26.24
CA THR A 31 5.15 3.47 -26.19
C THR A 31 4.98 2.69 -24.88
N ALA A 32 5.96 2.72 -23.96
CA ALA A 32 5.85 2.04 -22.68
C ALA A 32 5.39 3.01 -21.59
N ILE A 33 4.36 2.61 -20.86
CA ILE A 33 3.93 3.29 -19.65
C ILE A 33 5.03 3.07 -18.60
N THR A 34 5.81 4.11 -18.32
CA THR A 34 6.82 4.12 -17.26
C THR A 34 6.28 4.88 -16.05
N ALA A 35 6.86 4.68 -14.86
CA ALA A 35 6.48 5.44 -13.68
C ALA A 35 6.59 6.97 -13.88
N ASN A 36 7.51 7.42 -14.74
CA ASN A 36 7.73 8.84 -15.04
C ASN A 36 6.68 9.42 -16.01
N THR A 37 6.06 8.58 -16.85
CA THR A 37 5.05 9.01 -17.83
C THR A 37 3.63 8.77 -17.32
N PHE A 38 3.42 7.84 -16.36
CA PHE A 38 2.12 7.48 -15.85
C PHE A 38 1.60 8.57 -14.90
N TYR A 39 2.03 8.79 -13.75
CA TYR A 39 1.47 9.67 -12.72
C TYR A 39 1.43 11.17 -13.10
N LYS A 40 0.65 11.55 -14.13
CA LYS A 40 0.54 12.93 -14.65
C LYS A 40 -0.87 13.51 -14.54
N THR A 41 -1.88 12.74 -14.91
CA THR A 41 -3.26 13.19 -15.05
C THR A 41 -4.18 12.54 -14.02
N ALA A 42 -5.36 13.14 -13.80
CA ALA A 42 -6.39 12.58 -12.92
C ALA A 42 -6.79 11.14 -13.31
N GLU A 43 -6.82 10.83 -14.61
CA GLU A 43 -7.11 9.48 -15.09
C GLU A 43 -6.04 8.47 -14.66
N HIS A 44 -4.75 8.81 -14.74
CA HIS A 44 -3.68 7.96 -14.28
C HIS A 44 -3.78 7.66 -12.77
N PHE A 45 -4.08 8.69 -11.98
CA PHE A 45 -4.26 8.51 -10.54
C PHE A 45 -5.53 7.71 -10.20
N ASP A 46 -6.61 7.87 -10.97
CA ASP A 46 -7.81 7.06 -10.81
C ASP A 46 -7.54 5.58 -11.09
N GLN A 47 -6.83 5.26 -12.16
CA GLN A 47 -6.40 3.89 -12.47
C GLN A 47 -5.50 3.30 -11.38
N ALA A 48 -4.57 4.09 -10.84
CA ALA A 48 -3.71 3.67 -9.74
C ALA A 48 -4.50 3.42 -8.45
N LEU A 49 -5.47 4.28 -8.13
CA LEU A 49 -6.38 4.07 -7.01
C LEU A 49 -7.19 2.78 -7.18
N VAL A 50 -7.80 2.56 -8.34
CA VAL A 50 -8.54 1.31 -8.63
C VAL A 50 -7.64 0.08 -8.44
N ALA A 51 -6.40 0.14 -8.93
CA ALA A 51 -5.43 -0.94 -8.71
C ALA A 51 -5.10 -1.15 -7.22
N SER A 52 -5.19 -0.09 -6.40
CA SER A 52 -4.93 -0.16 -4.97
C SER A 52 -6.07 -0.79 -4.16
N TYR A 53 -7.27 -0.98 -4.75
CA TYR A 53 -8.37 -1.72 -4.11
C TYR A 53 -8.22 -3.25 -4.21
N THR A 54 -7.24 -3.77 -4.94
CA THR A 54 -7.14 -5.22 -5.22
C THR A 54 -6.95 -6.08 -3.98
N ALA A 55 -6.33 -5.56 -2.89
CA ALA A 55 -6.17 -6.31 -1.64
C ALA A 55 -7.51 -6.60 -0.95
N PHE A 56 -8.57 -5.82 -1.19
CA PHE A 56 -9.90 -6.14 -0.64
C PHE A 56 -10.41 -7.50 -1.10
N ARG A 57 -10.04 -7.95 -2.30
CA ARG A 57 -10.38 -9.29 -2.77
C ARG A 57 -9.70 -10.36 -1.92
N SER A 58 -8.41 -10.20 -1.65
CA SER A 58 -7.65 -11.12 -0.80
C SER A 58 -8.19 -11.13 0.62
N ILE A 59 -8.46 -9.95 1.19
CA ILE A 59 -9.05 -9.82 2.54
C ILE A 59 -10.39 -10.55 2.60
N ALA A 60 -11.26 -10.37 1.60
CA ALA A 60 -12.55 -11.07 1.55
C ALA A 60 -12.40 -12.59 1.41
N GLN A 61 -11.47 -13.05 0.58
CA GLN A 61 -11.22 -14.49 0.37
C GLN A 61 -10.61 -15.15 1.61
N THR A 62 -9.66 -14.49 2.26
CA THR A 62 -8.98 -15.02 3.45
C THR A 62 -9.77 -14.80 4.74
N GLY A 63 -10.74 -13.88 4.74
CA GLY A 63 -11.56 -13.54 5.90
C GLY A 63 -12.30 -14.73 6.47
N ILE A 64 -12.91 -15.58 5.62
CA ILE A 64 -13.58 -16.80 6.10
C ILE A 64 -12.59 -17.68 6.88
N MET A 65 -11.37 -17.85 6.38
CA MET A 65 -10.36 -18.72 6.99
C MET A 65 -9.70 -18.08 8.21
N MET A 66 -9.40 -16.79 8.16
CA MET A 66 -8.63 -16.11 9.20
C MET A 66 -9.52 -15.48 10.29
N ASP A 67 -10.74 -15.12 9.97
CA ASP A 67 -11.64 -14.41 10.87
C ASP A 67 -12.76 -15.36 11.36
N GLU A 68 -13.61 -15.87 10.45
CA GLU A 68 -14.78 -16.67 10.80
C GLU A 68 -14.42 -18.07 11.34
N MET A 69 -13.45 -18.76 10.74
CA MET A 69 -13.02 -20.10 11.21
C MET A 69 -12.32 -20.09 12.57
N ARG A 70 -11.94 -18.90 13.05
CA ARG A 70 -11.33 -18.70 14.38
C ARG A 70 -12.29 -18.08 15.39
N SER A 71 -13.53 -17.84 14.99
CA SER A 71 -14.58 -17.28 15.85
C SER A 71 -15.46 -18.37 16.43
N ASP A 72 -16.31 -18.00 17.38
CA ASP A 72 -17.31 -18.90 17.96
C ASP A 72 -18.47 -19.20 16.98
N ASN A 73 -18.53 -18.50 15.84
CA ASN A 73 -19.64 -18.62 14.89
C ASN A 73 -19.49 -19.78 13.91
N SER A 74 -18.27 -20.30 13.73
CA SER A 74 -18.01 -21.39 12.80
C SER A 74 -17.10 -22.44 13.39
N PHE A 75 -17.27 -23.66 12.91
CA PHE A 75 -16.45 -24.80 13.31
C PHE A 75 -15.92 -25.52 12.08
N TYR A 76 -14.62 -25.76 12.08
CA TYR A 76 -13.99 -26.52 11.02
C TYR A 76 -14.07 -28.01 11.32
N THR A 77 -14.82 -28.74 10.50
CA THR A 77 -14.89 -30.20 10.57
C THR A 77 -13.91 -30.79 9.57
N PHE A 78 -12.94 -31.57 10.03
CA PHE A 78 -12.06 -32.30 9.16
C PHE A 78 -12.36 -33.81 9.15
N TYR A 79 -12.02 -34.47 8.06
CA TYR A 79 -12.15 -35.90 7.93
C TYR A 79 -10.78 -36.56 8.18
N SER A 80 -10.67 -37.38 9.20
CA SER A 80 -9.38 -37.93 9.65
C SER A 80 -8.68 -38.82 8.61
N GLY A 81 -9.44 -39.39 7.68
CA GLY A 81 -8.93 -40.26 6.59
C GLY A 81 -8.40 -39.51 5.38
N ASP A 82 -8.74 -38.21 5.23
CA ASP A 82 -8.27 -37.38 4.13
C ASP A 82 -8.15 -35.93 4.58
N ARG A 83 -6.99 -35.58 5.11
CA ARG A 83 -6.70 -34.21 5.54
C ARG A 83 -6.21 -33.33 4.39
N GLY A 84 -5.71 -33.94 3.30
CA GLY A 84 -5.36 -33.37 2.01
C GLY A 84 -5.04 -31.86 2.02
N PRO A 85 -5.62 -31.08 1.09
CA PRO A 85 -5.36 -29.65 0.97
C PRO A 85 -5.92 -28.81 2.13
N TYR A 86 -6.71 -29.41 3.04
CA TYR A 86 -7.37 -28.71 4.13
C TYR A 86 -6.57 -28.65 5.43
N ALA A 87 -5.40 -29.30 5.49
CA ALA A 87 -4.57 -29.31 6.69
C ALA A 87 -4.17 -27.90 7.17
N SER A 88 -3.88 -26.98 6.26
CA SER A 88 -3.57 -25.59 6.62
C SER A 88 -4.79 -24.82 7.18
N THR A 89 -5.97 -25.12 6.68
CA THR A 89 -7.22 -24.51 7.20
C THR A 89 -7.54 -25.03 8.60
N GLU A 90 -7.36 -26.33 8.83
CA GLU A 90 -7.53 -26.95 10.15
C GLU A 90 -6.57 -26.34 11.17
N VAL A 91 -5.29 -26.23 10.83
CA VAL A 91 -4.25 -25.64 11.69
C VAL A 91 -4.64 -24.21 12.08
N LEU A 92 -5.10 -23.42 11.12
CA LEU A 92 -5.52 -22.04 11.36
C LEU A 92 -6.77 -21.97 12.26
N ALA A 93 -7.79 -22.78 11.96
CA ALA A 93 -9.05 -22.80 12.70
C ALA A 93 -8.89 -23.29 14.15
N LEU A 94 -7.99 -24.24 14.39
CA LEU A 94 -7.75 -24.83 15.70
C LEU A 94 -6.61 -24.16 16.49
N PHE A 95 -6.06 -23.05 16.01
CA PHE A 95 -4.92 -22.36 16.63
C PHE A 95 -3.69 -23.25 16.84
N LEU A 96 -3.45 -24.19 15.95
CA LEU A 96 -2.30 -25.06 16.02
C LEU A 96 -1.07 -24.41 15.37
N ASP A 97 0.09 -24.63 15.94
CA ASP A 97 1.36 -24.28 15.29
C ASP A 97 1.76 -25.42 14.34
N SER A 98 1.86 -25.12 13.05
CA SER A 98 2.25 -26.11 12.05
C SER A 98 3.74 -26.14 11.75
N GLY A 99 4.47 -25.10 12.15
CA GLY A 99 5.85 -24.88 11.73
C GLY A 99 6.02 -24.59 10.22
N ASP A 100 4.95 -24.74 9.43
CA ASP A 100 4.93 -24.46 8.00
C ASP A 100 4.21 -23.15 7.69
N PRO A 101 4.61 -22.39 6.66
CA PRO A 101 3.91 -21.21 6.23
C PRO A 101 2.46 -21.53 5.84
N ILE A 102 1.51 -20.85 6.44
CA ILE A 102 0.11 -20.97 6.07
C ILE A 102 -0.18 -19.96 4.95
N SER A 103 -0.48 -20.46 3.75
CA SER A 103 -0.63 -19.65 2.54
C SER A 103 -1.65 -18.52 2.66
N TRP A 104 -2.74 -18.70 3.42
CA TRP A 104 -3.74 -17.68 3.68
C TRP A 104 -3.17 -16.48 4.44
N ILE A 105 -2.37 -16.75 5.48
CA ILE A 105 -1.71 -15.71 6.30
C ILE A 105 -0.69 -14.94 5.47
N GLU A 106 0.16 -15.66 4.73
CA GLU A 106 1.17 -15.05 3.87
C GLU A 106 0.54 -14.19 2.78
N THR A 107 -0.49 -14.71 2.09
CA THR A 107 -1.19 -14.00 1.02
C THR A 107 -1.80 -12.69 1.54
N ARG A 108 -2.54 -12.72 2.64
CA ARG A 108 -3.17 -11.53 3.21
C ARG A 108 -2.14 -10.48 3.62
N TYR A 109 -1.06 -10.89 4.29
CA TYR A 109 0.03 -9.99 4.69
C TYR A 109 0.69 -9.33 3.48
N LYS A 110 1.08 -10.12 2.49
CA LYS A 110 1.74 -9.67 1.26
C LYS A 110 0.86 -8.72 0.44
N ASP A 111 -0.42 -9.05 0.29
CA ASP A 111 -1.35 -8.23 -0.50
C ASP A 111 -1.62 -6.88 0.15
N ASN A 112 -1.74 -6.83 1.49
CA ASN A 112 -1.83 -5.57 2.21
C ASN A 112 -0.61 -4.68 1.94
N TYR A 113 0.61 -5.20 2.08
CA TYR A 113 1.82 -4.41 1.82
C TYR A 113 2.01 -4.05 0.34
N THR A 114 1.57 -4.91 -0.56
CA THR A 114 1.57 -4.59 -2.00
C THR A 114 0.69 -3.37 -2.29
N CYS A 115 -0.50 -3.31 -1.67
CA CYS A 115 -1.40 -2.17 -1.86
C CYS A 115 -0.94 -0.93 -1.08
N ILE A 116 -0.35 -1.08 0.11
CA ILE A 116 0.32 0.02 0.82
C ILE A 116 1.42 0.64 -0.06
N GLY A 117 2.24 -0.18 -0.70
CA GLY A 117 3.26 0.31 -1.63
C GLY A 117 2.68 1.11 -2.79
N ARG A 118 1.58 0.63 -3.40
CA ARG A 118 0.87 1.37 -4.47
C ARG A 118 0.33 2.72 -3.98
N VAL A 119 -0.29 2.71 -2.79
CA VAL A 119 -0.82 3.94 -2.17
C VAL A 119 0.31 4.93 -1.87
N ASN A 120 1.43 4.47 -1.34
CA ASN A 120 2.58 5.33 -1.07
C ASN A 120 3.15 5.94 -2.37
N THR A 121 3.20 5.17 -3.47
CA THR A 121 3.57 5.69 -4.78
C THR A 121 2.60 6.79 -5.24
N ILE A 122 1.29 6.58 -5.10
CA ILE A 122 0.27 7.60 -5.40
C ILE A 122 0.56 8.88 -4.61
N LEU A 123 0.69 8.77 -3.28
CA LEU A 123 0.90 9.92 -2.39
C LEU A 123 2.20 10.66 -2.73
N ASN A 124 3.27 9.94 -3.00
CA ASN A 124 4.58 10.52 -3.31
C ASN A 124 4.60 11.25 -4.67
N ARG A 125 3.87 10.73 -5.67
CA ARG A 125 3.83 11.28 -7.03
C ARG A 125 2.81 12.40 -7.20
N LEU A 126 1.89 12.56 -6.26
CA LEU A 126 0.75 13.46 -6.39
C LEU A 126 1.15 14.93 -6.58
N GLU A 127 2.13 15.41 -5.80
CA GLU A 127 2.56 16.81 -5.85
C GLU A 127 3.15 17.21 -7.23
N SER A 128 3.84 16.28 -7.88
CA SER A 128 4.45 16.50 -9.19
C SER A 128 3.48 16.37 -10.38
N SER A 129 2.20 16.09 -10.12
CA SER A 129 1.16 15.94 -11.14
C SER A 129 0.67 17.29 -11.68
N GLU A 130 0.06 17.25 -12.86
CA GLU A 130 -0.56 18.41 -13.53
C GLU A 130 -2.00 18.68 -13.05
N MET A 131 -2.42 18.03 -11.97
CA MET A 131 -3.77 18.11 -11.42
C MET A 131 -3.98 19.40 -10.63
N THR A 132 -5.22 19.85 -10.57
CA THR A 132 -5.64 20.93 -9.67
C THR A 132 -5.56 20.49 -8.20
N ASP A 133 -5.45 21.45 -7.27
CA ASP A 133 -5.43 21.16 -5.83
C ASP A 133 -6.67 20.39 -5.38
N SER A 134 -7.84 20.68 -5.96
CA SER A 134 -9.08 19.95 -5.65
C SER A 134 -9.01 18.47 -6.06
N GLU A 135 -8.47 18.19 -7.24
CA GLU A 135 -8.27 16.82 -7.72
C GLU A 135 -7.22 16.09 -6.89
N LYS A 136 -6.10 16.76 -6.57
CA LYS A 136 -5.07 16.23 -5.68
C LYS A 136 -5.64 15.87 -4.31
N ASN A 137 -6.42 16.75 -3.72
CA ASN A 137 -7.05 16.52 -2.42
C ASN A 137 -8.01 15.31 -2.44
N ALA A 138 -8.80 15.16 -3.51
CA ALA A 138 -9.69 14.00 -3.65
C ALA A 138 -8.92 12.68 -3.75
N VAL A 139 -7.87 12.63 -4.57
CA VAL A 139 -6.99 11.46 -4.71
C VAL A 139 -6.28 11.16 -3.39
N LYS A 140 -5.74 12.18 -2.73
CA LYS A 140 -5.05 12.05 -1.45
C LYS A 140 -5.96 11.50 -0.36
N ALA A 141 -7.18 12.02 -0.25
CA ALA A 141 -8.15 11.56 0.73
C ALA A 141 -8.45 10.06 0.57
N GLU A 142 -8.66 9.60 -0.65
CA GLU A 142 -8.95 8.20 -0.93
C GLU A 142 -7.73 7.31 -0.71
N ALA A 143 -6.55 7.74 -1.12
CA ALA A 143 -5.30 7.03 -0.91
C ALA A 143 -5.00 6.85 0.60
N LEU A 144 -5.16 7.89 1.41
CA LEU A 144 -4.99 7.83 2.86
C LEU A 144 -6.00 6.88 3.52
N PHE A 145 -7.27 6.89 3.08
CA PHE A 145 -8.26 5.93 3.55
C PHE A 145 -7.82 4.49 3.28
N LEU A 146 -7.34 4.19 2.07
CA LEU A 146 -6.88 2.84 1.70
C LEU A 146 -5.67 2.41 2.54
N ARG A 147 -4.69 3.30 2.73
CA ARG A 147 -3.53 3.01 3.58
C ARG A 147 -3.93 2.70 5.01
N ALA A 148 -4.79 3.51 5.58
CA ALA A 148 -5.32 3.31 6.91
C ALA A 148 -6.07 1.97 7.04
N TYR A 149 -6.88 1.60 6.05
CA TYR A 149 -7.62 0.34 6.05
C TYR A 149 -6.67 -0.87 6.04
N TYR A 150 -5.63 -0.85 5.20
CA TYR A 150 -4.66 -1.94 5.13
C TYR A 150 -3.83 -2.07 6.40
N TYR A 151 -3.42 -0.95 7.01
CA TYR A 151 -2.77 -0.99 8.31
C TYR A 151 -3.71 -1.42 9.43
N TYR A 152 -5.00 -1.08 9.34
CA TYR A 152 -5.98 -1.57 10.30
C TYR A 152 -6.13 -3.09 10.20
N ASP A 153 -6.23 -3.66 9.00
CA ASP A 153 -6.25 -5.10 8.80
C ASP A 153 -4.97 -5.78 9.34
N LEU A 154 -3.82 -5.20 9.05
CA LEU A 154 -2.54 -5.71 9.54
C LEU A 154 -2.44 -5.69 11.07
N VAL A 155 -2.80 -4.58 11.72
CA VAL A 155 -2.67 -4.48 13.18
C VAL A 155 -3.64 -5.36 13.94
N GLN A 156 -4.84 -5.60 13.38
CA GLN A 156 -5.82 -6.53 13.96
C GLN A 156 -5.31 -7.97 14.00
N HIS A 157 -4.52 -8.40 13.02
CA HIS A 157 -4.06 -9.79 12.88
C HIS A 157 -2.67 -10.03 13.44
N TRP A 158 -1.75 -9.05 13.33
CA TRP A 158 -0.32 -9.22 13.67
C TRP A 158 0.15 -8.30 14.81
N GLY A 159 -0.72 -7.45 15.32
CA GLY A 159 -0.33 -6.43 16.29
C GLY A 159 0.59 -5.39 15.66
N GLY A 160 1.73 -5.09 16.29
CA GLY A 160 2.72 -4.20 15.67
C GLY A 160 3.26 -4.76 14.36
N VAL A 161 3.46 -3.89 13.36
CA VAL A 161 3.97 -4.23 12.03
C VAL A 161 4.89 -3.10 11.53
N PRO A 162 5.77 -3.35 10.54
CA PRO A 162 6.57 -2.27 9.94
C PRO A 162 5.70 -1.18 9.31
N LEU A 163 5.93 0.08 9.67
CA LEU A 163 5.29 1.24 9.05
C LEU A 163 6.13 1.72 7.86
N ILE A 164 5.63 1.47 6.65
CA ILE A 164 6.19 1.94 5.38
C ILE A 164 5.24 3.02 4.86
N LEU A 165 5.63 4.29 5.00
CA LEU A 165 4.76 5.44 4.74
C LEU A 165 5.14 6.20 3.47
N GLU A 166 6.25 5.83 2.85
CA GLU A 166 6.79 6.45 1.64
C GLU A 166 6.96 5.42 0.52
N GLU A 167 7.13 5.91 -0.70
CA GLU A 167 7.44 5.06 -1.86
C GLU A 167 8.80 4.39 -1.64
N VAL A 168 8.83 3.06 -1.73
CA VAL A 168 10.07 2.27 -1.65
C VAL A 168 10.85 2.46 -2.95
N GLN A 169 11.98 3.12 -2.89
CA GLN A 169 12.84 3.38 -4.04
C GLN A 169 14.09 2.48 -4.10
N ASN A 170 14.47 1.92 -2.98
CA ASN A 170 15.60 1.01 -2.86
C ASN A 170 15.37 -0.04 -1.77
N GLU A 171 16.23 -1.05 -1.72
CA GLU A 171 16.08 -2.17 -0.78
C GLU A 171 16.07 -1.73 0.69
N ALA A 172 16.85 -0.72 1.06
CA ALA A 172 16.92 -0.24 2.44
C ALA A 172 15.60 0.39 2.91
N ASP A 173 14.84 0.99 2.01
CA ASP A 173 13.54 1.60 2.34
C ASP A 173 12.49 0.53 2.70
N ALA A 174 12.64 -0.69 2.17
CA ALA A 174 11.73 -1.81 2.42
C ALA A 174 11.98 -2.49 3.77
N PHE A 175 13.20 -2.40 4.31
CA PHE A 175 13.58 -3.04 5.56
C PHE A 175 13.38 -2.10 6.75
N LYS A 176 12.15 -2.01 7.23
CA LYS A 176 11.80 -1.26 8.44
C LYS A 176 11.65 -2.21 9.63
N ALA A 177 12.11 -1.78 10.80
CA ALA A 177 11.82 -2.49 12.03
C ALA A 177 10.31 -2.53 12.31
N LYS A 178 9.89 -3.54 13.06
CA LYS A 178 8.51 -3.66 13.53
C LYS A 178 8.17 -2.47 14.45
N SER A 179 7.13 -1.71 14.12
CA SER A 179 6.53 -0.69 14.99
C SER A 179 5.60 -1.34 16.01
N SER A 180 5.37 -0.67 17.12
CA SER A 180 4.37 -1.09 18.11
C SER A 180 2.94 -1.01 17.53
N ALA A 181 2.00 -1.75 18.11
CA ALA A 181 0.60 -1.65 17.73
C ALA A 181 0.05 -0.22 17.94
N GLU A 182 0.47 0.45 19.01
CA GLU A 182 0.10 1.83 19.29
C GLU A 182 0.54 2.79 18.19
N GLU A 183 1.79 2.69 17.73
CA GLU A 183 2.30 3.50 16.61
C GLU A 183 1.50 3.26 15.33
N VAL A 184 1.12 2.00 15.06
CA VAL A 184 0.31 1.67 13.89
C VAL A 184 -1.10 2.27 14.00
N TYR A 185 -1.77 2.17 15.16
CA TYR A 185 -3.07 2.82 15.38
C TYR A 185 -3.00 4.33 15.27
N ASN A 186 -1.96 4.96 15.79
CA ASN A 186 -1.75 6.40 15.68
C ASN A 186 -1.61 6.83 14.22
N GLN A 187 -0.91 6.05 13.40
CA GLN A 187 -0.80 6.32 11.98
C GLN A 187 -2.15 6.15 11.26
N ILE A 188 -2.91 5.11 11.56
CA ILE A 188 -4.27 4.88 11.02
C ILE A 188 -5.17 6.08 11.32
N ILE A 189 -5.18 6.55 12.58
CA ILE A 189 -5.99 7.69 13.01
C ILE A 189 -5.55 8.98 12.30
N THR A 190 -4.25 9.18 12.13
CA THR A 190 -3.68 10.32 11.41
C THR A 190 -4.14 10.34 9.95
N ASP A 191 -3.97 9.23 9.24
CA ASP A 191 -4.37 9.11 7.83
C ASP A 191 -5.88 9.34 7.65
N LEU A 192 -6.71 8.74 8.51
CA LEU A 192 -8.17 8.89 8.44
C LEU A 192 -8.63 10.31 8.80
N THR A 193 -7.97 10.96 9.75
CA THR A 193 -8.29 12.34 10.12
C THR A 193 -7.98 13.29 8.97
N GLU A 194 -6.85 13.11 8.30
CA GLU A 194 -6.51 13.89 7.11
C GLU A 194 -7.46 13.58 5.95
N ALA A 195 -7.77 12.31 5.67
CA ALA A 195 -8.72 11.91 4.64
C ALA A 195 -10.12 12.55 4.83
N ILE A 196 -10.60 12.59 6.07
CA ILE A 196 -11.88 13.23 6.43
C ILE A 196 -11.81 14.75 6.22
N THR A 197 -10.70 15.38 6.59
CA THR A 197 -10.49 16.82 6.45
C THR A 197 -10.41 17.25 4.98
N LEU A 198 -9.74 16.46 4.15
CA LEU A 198 -9.64 16.71 2.70
C LEU A 198 -10.97 16.53 1.96
N GLY A 199 -11.90 15.76 2.51
CA GLY A 199 -13.25 15.67 1.99
C GLY A 199 -13.51 14.47 1.07
N LEU A 200 -13.71 13.29 1.66
CA LEU A 200 -14.20 12.13 0.93
C LEU A 200 -15.67 12.31 0.47
N PRO A 201 -16.10 11.65 -0.63
CA PRO A 201 -17.48 11.74 -1.09
C PRO A 201 -18.51 11.32 -0.03
N VAL A 202 -19.62 12.06 0.02
CA VAL A 202 -20.80 11.69 0.80
C VAL A 202 -21.87 11.20 -0.20
N PRO A 203 -22.04 9.89 -0.35
CA PRO A 203 -22.99 9.36 -1.31
C PRO A 203 -24.42 9.69 -0.90
N SER A 204 -25.21 10.19 -1.85
CA SER A 204 -26.63 10.52 -1.64
C SER A 204 -27.56 9.34 -1.91
N LYS A 205 -27.06 8.31 -2.59
CA LYS A 205 -27.80 7.09 -2.96
C LYS A 205 -26.92 5.86 -2.86
N PHE A 206 -27.53 4.74 -2.52
CA PHE A 206 -26.91 3.43 -2.49
C PHE A 206 -27.55 2.52 -3.55
N PRO A 207 -26.82 1.65 -4.25
CA PRO A 207 -25.38 1.40 -4.18
C PRO A 207 -24.54 2.46 -4.90
N GLN A 208 -23.32 2.66 -4.40
CA GLN A 208 -22.31 3.54 -4.97
C GLN A 208 -21.25 2.76 -5.76
N SER A 209 -20.20 3.42 -6.18
CA SER A 209 -19.09 2.84 -6.94
C SER A 209 -18.27 1.78 -6.19
N GLY A 210 -18.50 1.57 -4.90
CA GLY A 210 -17.67 0.71 -4.04
C GLY A 210 -16.37 1.37 -3.57
N ARG A 211 -16.19 2.67 -3.82
CA ARG A 211 -15.00 3.43 -3.40
C ARG A 211 -15.17 4.03 -2.00
N ALA A 212 -14.06 4.52 -1.43
CA ALA A 212 -14.03 5.15 -0.12
C ALA A 212 -15.04 6.30 0.00
N THR A 213 -15.71 6.38 1.15
CA THR A 213 -16.68 7.43 1.46
C THR A 213 -16.37 8.07 2.81
N MET A 214 -16.91 9.26 3.03
CA MET A 214 -16.82 9.97 4.31
C MET A 214 -17.32 9.10 5.48
N GLY A 215 -18.43 8.40 5.29
CA GLY A 215 -18.99 7.50 6.29
C GLY A 215 -18.09 6.33 6.62
N ALA A 216 -17.47 5.71 5.59
CA ALA A 216 -16.52 4.63 5.76
C ALA A 216 -15.28 5.08 6.55
N ALA A 217 -14.73 6.26 6.23
CA ALA A 217 -13.57 6.80 6.92
C ALA A 217 -13.86 7.12 8.40
N LYS A 218 -15.01 7.73 8.70
CA LYS A 218 -15.42 8.01 10.07
C LYS A 218 -15.64 6.71 10.87
N MET A 219 -16.29 5.70 10.28
CA MET A 219 -16.51 4.42 10.93
C MET A 219 -15.19 3.69 11.21
N LEU A 220 -14.28 3.65 10.23
CA LEU A 220 -12.98 3.00 10.42
C LEU A 220 -12.15 3.72 11.49
N ARG A 221 -12.21 5.07 11.56
CA ARG A 221 -11.55 5.83 12.61
C ARG A 221 -12.13 5.54 14.00
N ALA A 222 -13.45 5.42 14.10
CA ALA A 222 -14.10 5.02 15.35
C ALA A 222 -13.63 3.61 15.78
N TYR A 223 -13.57 2.66 14.86
CA TYR A 223 -13.02 1.33 15.15
C TYR A 223 -11.56 1.38 15.60
N ALA A 224 -10.73 2.21 14.96
CA ALA A 224 -9.34 2.37 15.38
C ALA A 224 -9.22 2.87 16.82
N TYR A 225 -10.02 3.87 17.22
CA TYR A 225 -10.05 4.36 18.60
C TYR A 225 -10.52 3.30 19.61
N MET A 226 -11.49 2.47 19.23
CA MET A 226 -11.99 1.42 20.12
C MET A 226 -11.07 0.21 20.23
N SER A 227 -10.23 -0.04 19.21
CA SER A 227 -9.37 -1.22 19.13
C SER A 227 -7.94 -0.97 19.62
N GLN A 228 -7.52 0.28 19.77
CA GLN A 228 -6.20 0.60 20.32
C GLN A 228 -6.08 0.13 21.78
N PRO A 229 -4.86 -0.15 22.29
CA PRO A 229 -4.66 -0.69 23.63
C PRO A 229 -5.34 0.12 24.74
N ASP A 230 -5.31 1.45 24.65
CA ASP A 230 -5.88 2.35 25.66
C ASP A 230 -7.35 2.72 25.41
N ARG A 231 -8.00 2.14 24.43
CA ARG A 231 -9.43 2.27 24.09
C ARG A 231 -10.03 3.66 24.33
N ASN A 232 -9.94 4.53 23.34
CA ASN A 232 -10.47 5.90 23.46
C ASN A 232 -11.93 5.98 22.96
N TYR A 233 -12.87 5.51 23.76
CA TYR A 233 -14.30 5.53 23.39
C TYR A 233 -14.86 6.93 23.14
N PRO A 234 -14.55 7.98 23.95
CA PRO A 234 -15.04 9.33 23.67
C PRO A 234 -14.59 9.90 22.32
N ALA A 235 -13.42 9.52 21.81
CA ALA A 235 -12.94 9.97 20.51
C ALA A 235 -13.54 9.14 19.34
N ALA A 236 -14.20 8.01 19.64
CA ALA A 236 -14.83 7.17 18.63
C ALA A 236 -16.24 7.66 18.24
N GLU A 237 -16.89 8.48 19.09
CA GLU A 237 -18.18 9.11 18.81
C GLU A 237 -18.05 10.24 17.77
#